data_486e5cbf3d0a5b281235cde24eff5453
#
_entry.id   486e5cbf3d0a5b281235cde24eff5453
#
_cell.length_a   1.000
_cell.length_b   1.000
_cell.length_c   1.000
_cell.angle_alpha   90.00
_cell.angle_beta   90.00
_cell.angle_gamma   90.00
#
_symmetry.space_group_name_H-M   'P 1'
#
loop_
_entity.id
_entity.type
_entity.pdbx_description
1 polymer ?
#
loop_
_entity_poly.entity_id
_entity_poly.type
_entity_poly.pdbx_seq_one_letter_code
_entity_poly.pdbx_strand_id
1 'polypeptide(L)'
;MIHGIHHTAISTGDIERSVDFYTRLLGFELVSRFEWEAGTEWADAITGLEGSSARAAMLKLNNAFIEIFEYATPAPAAADPERPVCDHGITHIALLVTDIDAEYQRLTEAGMRFNCPPGDEVRAVYGRDPDGNVVELLELDESSPMAL
;
A
#
# COMPACT_ATOMS: atom_id res chain seq x y z
N MET A 1 15.90 1.88 21.34
CA MET A 1 16.65 2.24 20.10
C MET A 1 15.77 1.90 18.92
N ILE A 2 15.56 2.83 17.96
CA ILE A 2 14.82 2.58 16.72
C ILE A 2 15.79 1.95 15.72
N HIS A 3 15.40 0.86 15.05
CA HIS A 3 16.24 0.13 14.09
C HIS A 3 15.90 0.44 12.62
N GLY A 4 14.68 0.88 12.34
CA GLY A 4 14.23 1.18 10.99
C GLY A 4 12.71 1.25 10.89
N ILE A 5 12.21 1.44 9.67
CA ILE A 5 10.78 1.31 9.34
C ILE A 5 10.52 -0.16 9.06
N HIS A 6 9.57 -0.78 9.76
CA HIS A 6 9.21 -2.17 9.55
C HIS A 6 8.13 -2.31 8.47
N HIS A 7 7.02 -1.60 8.61
CA HIS A 7 5.90 -1.66 7.66
C HIS A 7 5.17 -0.33 7.54
N THR A 8 4.44 -0.20 6.46
CA THR A 8 3.38 0.79 6.27
C THR A 8 2.05 0.07 6.38
N ALA A 9 1.10 0.61 7.13
CA ALA A 9 -0.25 0.05 7.22
C ALA A 9 -1.23 0.85 6.35
N ILE A 10 -2.15 0.14 5.70
CA ILE A 10 -3.25 0.69 4.93
C ILE A 10 -4.57 0.07 5.39
N SER A 11 -5.66 0.83 5.30
CA SER A 11 -7.00 0.34 5.58
C SER A 11 -7.79 0.23 4.28
N THR A 12 -8.55 -0.85 4.13
CA THR A 12 -9.32 -1.17 2.93
C THR A 12 -10.77 -1.49 3.27
N GLY A 13 -11.64 -1.33 2.31
CA GLY A 13 -13.02 -1.82 2.41
C GLY A 13 -13.21 -3.28 1.98
N ASP A 14 -12.16 -3.92 1.43
CA ASP A 14 -12.17 -5.32 0.96
C ASP A 14 -10.74 -5.87 0.98
N ILE A 15 -10.44 -6.62 2.04
CA ILE A 15 -9.08 -7.15 2.25
C ILE A 15 -8.68 -8.16 1.18
N GLU A 16 -9.62 -8.96 0.66
CA GLU A 16 -9.28 -9.96 -0.37
C GLU A 16 -8.91 -9.30 -1.68
N ARG A 17 -9.65 -8.26 -2.09
CA ARG A 17 -9.33 -7.45 -3.27
C ARG A 17 -7.96 -6.78 -3.13
N SER A 18 -7.67 -6.21 -1.97
CA SER A 18 -6.39 -5.52 -1.73
C SER A 18 -5.23 -6.52 -1.69
N VAL A 19 -5.38 -7.64 -0.98
CA VAL A 19 -4.35 -8.71 -0.97
C VAL A 19 -4.10 -9.24 -2.39
N ASP A 20 -5.15 -9.48 -3.18
CA ASP A 20 -5.00 -9.93 -4.58
C ASP A 20 -4.24 -8.90 -5.42
N PHE A 21 -4.57 -7.62 -5.29
CA PHE A 21 -3.87 -6.53 -5.99
C PHE A 21 -2.38 -6.51 -5.65
N TYR A 22 -2.03 -6.45 -4.37
CA TYR A 22 -0.62 -6.37 -3.95
C TYR A 22 0.16 -7.64 -4.26
N THR A 23 -0.46 -8.83 -4.15
CA THR A 23 0.26 -10.08 -4.42
C THR A 23 0.38 -10.38 -5.92
N ARG A 24 -0.72 -10.33 -6.67
CA ARG A 24 -0.72 -10.73 -8.08
C ARG A 24 -0.18 -9.66 -9.02
N LEU A 25 -0.48 -8.38 -8.74
CA LEU A 25 -0.02 -7.30 -9.62
C LEU A 25 1.35 -6.79 -9.22
N LEU A 26 1.59 -6.56 -7.93
CA LEU A 26 2.80 -5.89 -7.44
C LEU A 26 3.86 -6.87 -6.90
N GLY A 27 3.56 -8.18 -6.86
CA GLY A 27 4.54 -9.22 -6.53
C GLY A 27 4.85 -9.36 -5.05
N PHE A 28 4.01 -8.84 -4.15
CA PHE A 28 4.15 -9.08 -2.72
C PHE A 28 3.84 -10.53 -2.37
N GLU A 29 4.46 -11.04 -1.32
CA GLU A 29 4.17 -12.34 -0.73
C GLU A 29 3.28 -12.18 0.50
N LEU A 30 2.20 -12.97 0.59
CA LEU A 30 1.38 -13.04 1.80
C LEU A 30 2.13 -13.80 2.88
N VAL A 31 2.48 -13.10 3.99
CA VAL A 31 3.23 -13.68 5.10
C VAL A 31 2.31 -14.27 6.15
N SER A 32 1.27 -13.52 6.55
CA SER A 32 0.33 -13.96 7.59
C SER A 32 -1.02 -13.26 7.48
N ARG A 33 -2.03 -13.87 8.10
CA ARG A 33 -3.34 -13.27 8.34
C ARG A 33 -3.67 -13.38 9.80
N PHE A 34 -4.38 -12.41 10.32
CA PHE A 34 -4.93 -12.44 11.68
C PHE A 34 -6.22 -11.61 11.74
N GLU A 35 -6.97 -11.82 12.80
CA GLU A 35 -8.22 -11.11 13.05
C GLU A 35 -8.46 -10.98 14.54
N TRP A 36 -9.29 -10.04 14.92
CA TRP A 36 -9.78 -9.90 16.28
C TRP A 36 -11.22 -9.45 16.31
N GLU A 37 -11.92 -9.90 17.34
CA GLU A 37 -13.33 -9.62 17.59
C GLU A 37 -13.50 -8.41 18.52
N ALA A 38 -14.68 -7.78 18.45
CA ALA A 38 -15.06 -6.69 19.35
C ALA A 38 -14.95 -7.12 20.82
N GLY A 39 -14.36 -6.26 21.65
CA GLY A 39 -14.07 -6.56 23.05
C GLY A 39 -12.68 -7.17 23.30
N THR A 40 -11.83 -7.19 22.28
CA THR A 40 -10.42 -7.57 22.40
C THR A 40 -9.63 -6.41 23.00
N GLU A 41 -9.42 -6.43 24.31
CA GLU A 41 -8.86 -5.30 25.08
C GLU A 41 -7.49 -4.81 24.58
N TRP A 42 -6.59 -5.72 24.20
CA TRP A 42 -5.28 -5.33 23.68
C TRP A 42 -5.37 -4.59 22.35
N ALA A 43 -6.33 -4.98 21.47
CA ALA A 43 -6.51 -4.34 20.17
C ALA A 43 -7.04 -2.92 20.35
N ASP A 44 -8.02 -2.72 21.20
CA ASP A 44 -8.56 -1.40 21.53
C ASP A 44 -7.50 -0.50 22.16
N ALA A 45 -6.66 -1.05 23.07
CA ALA A 45 -5.59 -0.30 23.70
C ALA A 45 -4.51 0.17 22.69
N ILE A 46 -4.15 -0.69 21.72
CA ILE A 46 -3.14 -0.35 20.69
C ILE A 46 -3.70 0.63 19.66
N THR A 47 -4.92 0.41 19.20
CA THR A 47 -5.52 1.22 18.12
C THR A 47 -6.11 2.54 18.63
N GLY A 48 -6.39 2.64 19.92
CA GLY A 48 -7.12 3.77 20.53
C GLY A 48 -8.60 3.79 20.14
N LEU A 49 -9.13 2.66 19.66
CA LEU A 49 -10.53 2.49 19.32
C LEU A 49 -11.29 1.82 20.46
N GLU A 50 -12.61 1.88 20.45
CA GLU A 50 -13.47 1.23 21.43
C GLU A 50 -14.30 0.15 20.74
N GLY A 51 -14.22 -1.09 21.26
CA GLY A 51 -14.93 -2.23 20.72
C GLY A 51 -14.52 -2.58 19.27
N SER A 52 -13.25 -2.44 18.94
CA SER A 52 -12.75 -2.67 17.58
C SER A 52 -12.79 -4.13 17.17
N SER A 53 -13.06 -4.37 15.88
CA SER A 53 -12.86 -5.67 15.24
C SER A 53 -12.33 -5.47 13.83
N ALA A 54 -11.39 -6.31 13.40
CA ALA A 54 -10.82 -6.23 12.07
C ALA A 54 -10.22 -7.56 11.62
N ARG A 55 -10.07 -7.70 10.30
CA ARG A 55 -9.19 -8.68 9.65
C ARG A 55 -7.93 -7.97 9.19
N ALA A 56 -6.80 -8.65 9.23
CA ALA A 56 -5.52 -8.10 8.79
C ALA A 56 -4.70 -9.11 8.01
N ALA A 57 -3.85 -8.58 7.11
CA ALA A 57 -2.89 -9.36 6.36
C ALA A 57 -1.55 -8.64 6.33
N MET A 58 -0.47 -9.39 6.58
CA MET A 58 0.90 -8.90 6.42
C MET A 58 1.47 -9.39 5.11
N LEU A 59 1.90 -8.46 4.27
CA LEU A 59 2.52 -8.73 2.97
C LEU A 59 3.99 -8.28 3.01
N LYS A 60 4.83 -8.95 2.23
CA LYS A 60 6.27 -8.67 2.14
C LYS A 60 6.71 -8.48 0.69
N LEU A 61 7.51 -7.47 0.44
CA LEU A 61 8.25 -7.30 -0.81
C LEU A 61 9.71 -6.98 -0.46
N ASN A 62 10.63 -7.90 -0.74
CA ASN A 62 12.08 -7.75 -0.48
C ASN A 62 12.41 -7.11 0.88
N ASN A 63 12.65 -5.80 0.89
CA ASN A 63 13.14 -5.02 2.02
C ASN A 63 12.04 -4.43 2.91
N ALA A 64 10.75 -4.56 2.55
CA ALA A 64 9.66 -3.87 3.23
C ALA A 64 8.43 -4.76 3.44
N PHE A 65 7.58 -4.35 4.38
CA PHE A 65 6.28 -4.96 4.61
C PHE A 65 5.17 -3.94 4.43
N ILE A 66 4.00 -4.42 4.03
CA ILE A 66 2.73 -3.70 4.07
C ILE A 66 1.76 -4.50 4.93
N GLU A 67 1.08 -3.82 5.84
CA GLU A 67 0.01 -4.40 6.64
C GLU A 67 -1.33 -3.87 6.15
N ILE A 68 -2.26 -4.74 5.81
CA ILE A 68 -3.58 -4.38 5.28
C ILE A 68 -4.63 -4.71 6.34
N PHE A 69 -5.46 -3.71 6.68
CA PHE A 69 -6.57 -3.87 7.62
C PHE A 69 -7.92 -3.66 6.94
N GLU A 70 -8.88 -4.49 7.29
CA GLU A 70 -10.30 -4.28 7.04
C GLU A 70 -11.03 -4.24 8.38
N TYR A 71 -11.44 -3.04 8.81
CA TYR A 71 -12.18 -2.86 10.05
C TYR A 71 -13.66 -3.13 9.83
N ALA A 72 -14.25 -3.95 10.71
CA ALA A 72 -15.70 -4.12 10.78
C ALA A 72 -16.31 -3.17 11.81
N THR A 73 -15.60 -2.92 12.94
CA THR A 73 -16.03 -2.02 14.01
C THR A 73 -14.82 -1.22 14.55
N PRO A 74 -14.98 0.09 14.79
CA PRO A 74 -16.05 0.94 14.31
C PRO A 74 -16.09 0.99 12.78
N ALA A 75 -17.25 1.26 12.18
CA ALA A 75 -17.37 1.38 10.73
C ALA A 75 -16.47 2.51 10.22
N PRO A 76 -15.55 2.24 9.27
CA PRO A 76 -14.67 3.26 8.74
C PRO A 76 -15.45 4.39 8.05
N ALA A 77 -14.93 5.61 8.08
CA ALA A 77 -15.39 6.65 7.18
C ALA A 77 -15.09 6.27 5.73
N ALA A 78 -15.96 6.69 4.81
CA ALA A 78 -15.70 6.49 3.39
C ALA A 78 -14.39 7.19 2.98
N ALA A 79 -13.51 6.44 2.32
CA ALA A 79 -12.31 7.01 1.72
C ALA A 79 -12.67 7.78 0.44
N ASP A 80 -11.91 8.83 0.15
CA ASP A 80 -11.93 9.46 -1.17
C ASP A 80 -10.86 8.79 -2.05
N PRO A 81 -11.23 7.95 -3.03
CA PRO A 81 -10.27 7.25 -3.88
C PRO A 81 -9.51 8.20 -4.82
N GLU A 82 -9.96 9.44 -4.96
CA GLU A 82 -9.31 10.48 -5.76
C GLU A 82 -8.62 11.55 -4.89
N ARG A 83 -8.42 11.29 -3.59
CA ARG A 83 -7.77 12.23 -2.66
C ARG A 83 -6.51 12.82 -3.29
N PRO A 84 -6.39 14.17 -3.34
CA PRO A 84 -5.20 14.82 -3.88
C PRO A 84 -3.94 14.46 -3.07
N VAL A 85 -2.82 14.23 -3.78
CA VAL A 85 -1.54 13.90 -3.13
C VAL A 85 -0.94 15.05 -2.33
N CYS A 86 -1.45 16.26 -2.47
CA CYS A 86 -1.04 17.42 -1.69
C CYS A 86 -1.72 17.52 -0.32
N ASP A 87 -2.72 16.70 -0.04
CA ASP A 87 -3.35 16.65 1.28
C ASP A 87 -2.40 16.09 2.34
N HIS A 88 -2.49 16.64 3.54
CA HIS A 88 -1.57 16.25 4.61
C HIS A 88 -1.73 14.79 5.02
N GLY A 89 -0.61 14.13 5.28
CA GLY A 89 -0.51 12.73 5.68
C GLY A 89 0.49 11.95 4.83
N ILE A 90 0.45 10.61 4.92
CA ILE A 90 1.23 9.75 4.01
C ILE A 90 0.60 9.87 2.62
N THR A 91 1.40 10.24 1.64
CA THR A 91 0.92 10.53 0.28
C THR A 91 0.99 9.31 -0.63
N HIS A 92 2.06 8.53 -0.55
CA HIS A 92 2.29 7.37 -1.42
C HIS A 92 3.23 6.35 -0.79
N ILE A 93 3.26 5.19 -1.40
CA ILE A 93 4.27 4.14 -1.22
C ILE A 93 5.02 4.03 -2.54
N ALA A 94 6.36 4.15 -2.52
CA ALA A 94 7.18 4.03 -3.73
C ALA A 94 7.75 2.62 -3.87
N LEU A 95 7.61 2.05 -5.07
CA LEU A 95 8.20 0.78 -5.48
C LEU A 95 9.34 1.04 -6.46
N LEU A 96 10.54 0.61 -6.09
CA LEU A 96 11.67 0.66 -7.00
C LEU A 96 11.51 -0.42 -8.08
N VAL A 97 11.59 -0.02 -9.33
CA VAL A 97 11.46 -0.91 -10.48
C VAL A 97 12.66 -0.79 -11.41
N THR A 98 12.90 -1.82 -12.19
CA THR A 98 13.74 -1.78 -13.39
C THR A 98 12.84 -1.76 -14.60
N ASP A 99 13.14 -0.95 -15.64
CA ASP A 99 12.32 -0.80 -16.83
C ASP A 99 10.89 -0.31 -16.50
N ILE A 100 10.78 0.93 -16.04
CA ILE A 100 9.50 1.53 -15.63
C ILE A 100 8.47 1.56 -16.78
N ASP A 101 8.92 1.62 -18.04
CA ASP A 101 8.00 1.63 -19.20
C ASP A 101 7.30 0.28 -19.36
N ALA A 102 8.04 -0.82 -19.22
CA ALA A 102 7.48 -2.17 -19.25
C ALA A 102 6.53 -2.42 -18.05
N GLU A 103 6.92 -2.00 -16.84
CA GLU A 103 6.07 -2.13 -15.65
C GLU A 103 4.81 -1.27 -15.75
N TYR A 104 4.92 -0.03 -16.20
CA TYR A 104 3.78 0.84 -16.45
C TYR A 104 2.79 0.20 -17.44
N GLN A 105 3.29 -0.33 -18.57
CA GLN A 105 2.45 -0.98 -19.57
C GLN A 105 1.76 -2.21 -18.97
N ARG A 106 2.52 -3.10 -18.32
CA ARG A 106 2.00 -4.32 -17.69
C ARG A 106 0.89 -4.04 -16.67
N LEU A 107 1.10 -3.06 -15.80
CA LEU A 107 0.14 -2.69 -14.76
C LEU A 107 -1.08 -1.97 -15.34
N THR A 108 -0.90 -1.15 -16.37
CA THR A 108 -2.01 -0.50 -17.08
C THR A 108 -2.91 -1.54 -17.78
N GLU A 109 -2.32 -2.53 -18.45
CA GLU A 109 -3.05 -3.64 -19.08
C GLU A 109 -3.79 -4.50 -18.05
N ALA A 110 -3.26 -4.61 -16.83
CA ALA A 110 -3.91 -5.27 -15.70
C ALA A 110 -4.99 -4.42 -15.00
N GLY A 111 -5.21 -3.19 -15.46
CA GLY A 111 -6.27 -2.30 -14.99
C GLY A 111 -5.86 -1.29 -13.92
N MET A 112 -4.57 -1.17 -13.57
CA MET A 112 -4.11 -0.11 -12.68
C MET A 112 -4.19 1.25 -13.37
N ARG A 113 -4.73 2.25 -12.67
CA ARG A 113 -4.88 3.61 -13.20
C ARG A 113 -3.67 4.46 -12.81
N PHE A 114 -3.08 5.13 -13.78
CA PHE A 114 -1.97 6.07 -13.58
C PHE A 114 -2.37 7.49 -13.97
N ASN A 115 -1.70 8.48 -13.40
CA ASN A 115 -1.93 9.88 -13.71
C ASN A 115 -1.39 10.26 -15.09
N CYS A 116 -0.26 9.67 -15.48
CA CYS A 116 0.42 9.91 -16.77
C CYS A 116 1.34 8.72 -17.09
N PRO A 117 1.85 8.58 -18.31
CA PRO A 117 2.97 7.69 -18.58
C PRO A 117 4.27 8.21 -17.96
N PRO A 118 5.28 7.34 -17.74
CA PRO A 118 6.61 7.75 -17.28
C PRO A 118 7.25 8.78 -18.24
N GLY A 119 7.93 9.77 -17.67
CA GLY A 119 8.67 10.77 -18.44
C GLY A 119 10.13 10.39 -18.67
N ASP A 120 10.80 11.08 -19.61
CA ASP A 120 12.21 10.83 -19.92
C ASP A 120 13.16 11.43 -18.85
N GLU A 121 12.80 12.58 -18.27
CA GLU A 121 13.64 13.30 -17.31
C GLU A 121 13.46 12.78 -15.87
N VAL A 122 12.21 12.44 -15.52
CA VAL A 122 11.86 11.91 -14.19
C VAL A 122 11.23 10.55 -14.39
N ARG A 123 11.95 9.52 -14.01
CA ARG A 123 11.55 8.12 -14.14
C ARG A 123 10.69 7.71 -12.95
N ALA A 124 9.55 8.39 -12.80
CA ALA A 124 8.57 8.11 -11.74
C ALA A 124 7.15 8.33 -12.26
N VAL A 125 6.21 7.54 -11.76
CA VAL A 125 4.78 7.70 -12.08
C VAL A 125 3.90 7.24 -10.94
N TYR A 126 2.82 7.97 -10.69
CA TYR A 126 1.83 7.66 -9.66
C TYR A 126 0.64 6.91 -10.26
N GLY A 127 0.37 5.73 -9.71
CA GLY A 127 -0.86 4.99 -9.91
C GLY A 127 -1.65 4.86 -8.60
N ARG A 128 -2.80 4.22 -8.67
CA ARG A 128 -3.66 4.01 -7.50
C ARG A 128 -4.02 2.54 -7.34
N ASP A 129 -4.02 2.10 -6.09
CA ASP A 129 -4.58 0.82 -5.70
C ASP A 129 -6.13 0.84 -5.76
N PRO A 130 -6.81 -0.28 -5.51
CA PRO A 130 -8.28 -0.34 -5.58
C PRO A 130 -9.04 0.58 -4.61
N ASP A 131 -8.40 1.03 -3.54
CA ASP A 131 -8.97 1.95 -2.54
C ASP A 131 -8.55 3.41 -2.76
N GLY A 132 -7.71 3.67 -3.79
CA GLY A 132 -7.23 5.00 -4.14
C GLY A 132 -5.92 5.40 -3.46
N ASN A 133 -5.27 4.50 -2.70
CA ASN A 133 -3.94 4.77 -2.17
C ASN A 133 -2.94 4.91 -3.32
N VAL A 134 -2.08 5.91 -3.24
CA VAL A 134 -1.11 6.16 -4.29
C VAL A 134 0.08 5.22 -4.17
N VAL A 135 0.37 4.54 -5.25
CA VAL A 135 1.56 3.70 -5.44
C VAL A 135 2.40 4.33 -6.54
N GLU A 136 3.61 4.73 -6.18
CA GLU A 136 4.60 5.24 -7.10
C GLU A 136 5.41 4.09 -7.70
N LEU A 137 5.60 4.09 -9.01
CA LEU A 137 6.70 3.36 -9.64
C LEU A 137 7.87 4.33 -9.79
N LEU A 138 9.04 3.93 -9.35
CA LEU A 138 10.25 4.73 -9.38
C LEU A 138 11.40 3.90 -9.98
N GLU A 139 12.03 4.40 -11.02
CA GLU A 139 13.25 3.84 -11.58
C GLU A 139 14.41 4.76 -11.27
N LEU A 140 15.46 4.22 -10.68
CA LEU A 140 16.68 4.95 -10.33
C LEU A 140 17.87 4.39 -11.11
N ASP A 141 18.78 5.28 -11.50
CA ASP A 141 20.08 4.86 -11.99
C ASP A 141 20.85 4.12 -10.88
N GLU A 142 21.61 3.07 -11.24
CA GLU A 142 22.41 2.27 -10.28
C GLU A 142 23.42 3.12 -9.49
N SER A 143 23.85 4.25 -10.04
CA SER A 143 24.73 5.21 -9.37
C SER A 143 24.02 6.14 -8.39
N SER A 144 22.68 6.09 -8.33
CA SER A 144 21.89 6.94 -7.42
C SER A 144 22.22 6.63 -5.96
N PRO A 145 22.48 7.65 -5.13
CA PRO A 145 22.65 7.44 -3.68
C PRO A 145 21.40 6.93 -2.97
N MET A 146 20.25 6.89 -3.68
CA MET A 146 18.97 6.36 -3.19
C MET A 146 18.65 4.96 -3.72
N ALA A 147 19.53 4.35 -4.54
CA ALA A 147 19.36 2.97 -4.98
C ALA A 147 19.44 2.00 -3.78
N LEU A 148 18.63 0.91 -3.81
CA LEU A 148 18.56 -0.11 -2.74
C LEU A 148 19.65 -1.18 -2.93
#